data_1ba53ce904716797f4c26564f2942a37
#
_entry.id   1ba53ce904716797f4c26564f2942a37
#
_cell.length_a   1.000
_cell.length_b   1.000
_cell.length_c   1.000
_cell.angle_alpha   90.00
_cell.angle_beta   90.00
_cell.angle_gamma   90.00
#
_symmetry.space_group_name_H-M   'P 1'
#
loop_
_entity.id
_entity.type
_entity.pdbx_description
1 polymer ?
#
loop_
_entity_poly.entity_id
_entity_poly.type
_entity_poly.pdbx_seq_one_letter_code
_entity_poly.pdbx_strand_id
1 'polypeptide(L)'
;PIKLGAIQQFIGDVEWGNLDYLIIDFPPGTSDEPLTVAQNLPDIDGMVIVTTPQDVALMDSRKSITFANSLKVDVIGVIENMSGYTIRGKAPAGTELELAAPGGKTIAITADGDGNWSGTLDIFKAGGGEKTAIEFGVPFLGKIPFDPGFVRGGDDGVHRIVSEPEGSSSMAFGKVVAQIQTRVEAESVGSGLEII
;
A
#
# COMPACT_ATOMS: atom_id res chain seq x y z
N PRO A 1 1.77 2.12 29.58
CA PRO A 1 0.91 3.18 30.13
C PRO A 1 1.13 4.54 29.46
N ILE A 2 2.38 5.02 29.31
CA ILE A 2 2.65 6.36 28.77
C ILE A 2 2.26 6.48 27.28
N LYS A 3 2.58 5.49 26.46
CA LYS A 3 2.22 5.48 25.03
C LYS A 3 0.71 5.56 24.79
N LEU A 4 -0.07 4.79 25.57
CA LEU A 4 -1.52 4.76 25.45
C LEU A 4 -2.15 6.11 25.81
N GLY A 5 -1.62 6.76 26.89
CA GLY A 5 -2.03 8.12 27.25
C GLY A 5 -1.73 9.15 26.14
N ALA A 6 -0.57 9.03 25.49
CA ALA A 6 -0.22 9.91 24.37
C ALA A 6 -1.17 9.71 23.16
N ILE A 7 -1.53 8.47 22.82
CA ILE A 7 -2.48 8.17 21.75
C ILE A 7 -3.85 8.78 22.06
N GLN A 8 -4.33 8.63 23.31
CA GLN A 8 -5.60 9.22 23.74
C GLN A 8 -5.57 10.75 23.63
N GLN A 9 -4.47 11.40 24.01
CA GLN A 9 -4.30 12.84 23.84
C GLN A 9 -4.28 13.26 22.37
N PHE A 10 -3.59 12.55 21.51
CA PHE A 10 -3.57 12.84 20.09
C PHE A 10 -4.97 12.71 19.45
N ILE A 11 -5.77 11.75 19.90
CA ILE A 11 -7.11 11.55 19.38
C ILE A 11 -8.11 12.56 19.97
N GLY A 12 -8.05 12.80 21.28
CA GLY A 12 -9.07 13.55 22.00
C GLY A 12 -8.76 15.03 22.23
N ASP A 13 -7.48 15.40 22.39
CA ASP A 13 -7.10 16.75 22.83
C ASP A 13 -6.53 17.61 21.69
N VAL A 14 -6.21 17.01 20.52
CA VAL A 14 -5.73 17.76 19.36
C VAL A 14 -6.90 18.33 18.58
N GLU A 15 -6.85 19.63 18.33
CA GLU A 15 -7.81 20.30 17.46
C GLU A 15 -7.42 20.07 15.99
N TRP A 16 -7.92 18.99 15.40
CA TRP A 16 -7.63 18.60 14.01
C TRP A 16 -8.28 19.51 12.97
N GLY A 17 -9.27 20.31 13.36
CA GLY A 17 -10.06 21.11 12.42
C GLY A 17 -10.98 20.26 11.55
N ASN A 18 -11.34 20.80 10.38
CA ASN A 18 -12.14 20.06 9.40
C ASN A 18 -11.21 19.22 8.54
N LEU A 19 -11.25 17.90 8.69
CA LEU A 19 -10.51 16.93 7.91
C LEU A 19 -11.43 16.16 6.96
N ASP A 20 -11.00 15.93 5.74
CA ASP A 20 -11.65 14.97 4.85
C ASP A 20 -11.21 13.53 5.20
N TYR A 21 -9.94 13.36 5.62
CA TYR A 21 -9.37 12.06 6.02
C TYR A 21 -8.40 12.24 7.19
N LEU A 22 -8.46 11.30 8.13
CA LEU A 22 -7.45 11.12 9.17
C LEU A 22 -6.77 9.76 8.95
N ILE A 23 -5.50 9.77 8.59
CA ILE A 23 -4.71 8.56 8.35
C ILE A 23 -3.79 8.35 9.54
N ILE A 24 -3.90 7.17 10.17
CA ILE A 24 -3.11 6.80 11.34
C ILE A 24 -2.14 5.69 10.93
N ASP A 25 -0.84 5.99 10.99
CA ASP A 25 0.23 5.02 10.72
C ASP A 25 0.58 4.26 12.00
N PHE A 26 0.54 2.93 11.92
CA PHE A 26 0.83 2.05 13.04
C PHE A 26 2.21 1.39 12.91
N PRO A 27 2.87 1.12 14.04
CA PRO A 27 4.05 0.25 14.03
C PRO A 27 3.66 -1.16 13.54
N PRO A 28 4.63 -1.93 13.01
CA PRO A 28 4.37 -3.29 12.56
C PRO A 28 3.93 -4.20 13.72
N GLY A 29 3.05 -5.14 13.40
CA GLY A 29 2.56 -6.14 14.34
C GLY A 29 1.19 -5.82 14.95
N THR A 30 0.78 -6.66 15.91
CA THR A 30 -0.50 -6.58 16.63
C THR A 30 -0.27 -6.11 18.06
N SER A 31 0.20 -4.89 18.21
CA SER A 31 0.50 -4.27 19.51
C SER A 31 -0.73 -3.58 20.13
N ASP A 32 -0.57 -3.00 21.30
CA ASP A 32 -1.65 -2.32 22.02
C ASP A 32 -2.08 -0.99 21.36
N GLU A 33 -1.25 -0.43 20.47
CA GLU A 33 -1.51 0.86 19.83
C GLU A 33 -2.75 0.82 18.91
N PRO A 34 -2.88 -0.12 17.95
CA PRO A 34 -4.08 -0.25 17.13
C PRO A 34 -5.34 -0.55 17.95
N LEU A 35 -5.20 -1.36 19.01
CA LEU A 35 -6.32 -1.65 19.93
C LEU A 35 -6.80 -0.36 20.62
N THR A 36 -5.87 0.46 21.10
CA THR A 36 -6.18 1.72 21.78
C THR A 36 -6.88 2.69 20.82
N VAL A 37 -6.41 2.79 19.58
CA VAL A 37 -7.08 3.62 18.56
C VAL A 37 -8.50 3.13 18.30
N ALA A 38 -8.67 1.83 18.04
CA ALA A 38 -10.00 1.26 17.78
C ALA A 38 -10.98 1.43 18.95
N GLN A 39 -10.47 1.46 20.18
CA GLN A 39 -11.30 1.69 21.37
C GLN A 39 -11.69 3.17 21.59
N ASN A 40 -10.88 4.11 21.09
CA ASN A 40 -11.11 5.55 21.27
C ASN A 40 -11.73 6.23 20.03
N LEU A 41 -11.75 5.55 18.89
CA LEU A 41 -12.40 6.00 17.66
C LEU A 41 -13.47 4.97 17.26
N PRO A 42 -14.73 5.15 17.68
CA PRO A 42 -15.80 4.19 17.42
C PRO A 42 -16.19 4.10 15.93
N ASP A 43 -15.97 5.17 15.17
CA ASP A 43 -16.39 5.30 13.78
C ASP A 43 -15.18 5.23 12.82
N ILE A 44 -14.31 4.21 12.98
CA ILE A 44 -13.20 3.96 12.05
C ILE A 44 -13.77 3.36 10.77
N ASP A 45 -13.54 4.02 9.62
CA ASP A 45 -13.93 3.50 8.30
C ASP A 45 -13.28 2.16 7.96
N GLY A 46 -12.07 1.90 8.44
CA GLY A 46 -11.41 0.61 8.28
C GLY A 46 -9.90 0.66 8.32
N MET A 47 -9.29 -0.50 8.09
CA MET A 47 -7.84 -0.67 8.05
C MET A 47 -7.36 -1.00 6.64
N VAL A 48 -6.27 -0.36 6.22
CA VAL A 48 -5.50 -0.72 5.03
C VAL A 48 -4.28 -1.52 5.46
N ILE A 49 -4.12 -2.71 4.89
CA ILE A 49 -2.98 -3.59 5.18
C ILE A 49 -1.92 -3.42 4.09
N VAL A 50 -0.77 -2.91 4.46
CA VAL A 50 0.37 -2.76 3.54
C VAL A 50 1.37 -3.88 3.77
N THR A 51 1.75 -4.58 2.73
CA THR A 51 2.70 -5.69 2.79
C THR A 51 3.71 -5.63 1.64
N THR A 52 4.85 -6.29 1.80
CA THR A 52 5.73 -6.63 0.68
C THR A 52 5.44 -8.07 0.23
N PRO A 53 5.85 -8.48 -1.00
CA PRO A 53 5.55 -9.83 -1.49
C PRO A 53 6.33 -10.97 -0.80
N GLN A 54 7.16 -10.66 0.20
CA GLN A 54 7.99 -11.63 0.93
C GLN A 54 7.15 -12.46 1.92
N ASP A 55 7.41 -13.76 2.01
CA ASP A 55 6.66 -14.69 2.87
C ASP A 55 6.63 -14.24 4.33
N VAL A 56 7.73 -13.67 4.84
CA VAL A 56 7.81 -13.17 6.24
C VAL A 56 6.86 -12.00 6.45
N ALA A 57 6.83 -11.02 5.53
CA ALA A 57 5.91 -9.90 5.61
C ALA A 57 4.45 -10.33 5.48
N LEU A 58 4.17 -11.33 4.64
CA LEU A 58 2.83 -11.89 4.49
C LEU A 58 2.32 -12.57 5.78
N MET A 59 3.20 -13.16 6.58
CA MET A 59 2.82 -13.72 7.88
C MET A 59 2.30 -12.63 8.83
N ASP A 60 2.96 -11.48 8.87
CA ASP A 60 2.53 -10.37 9.72
C ASP A 60 1.25 -9.71 9.18
N SER A 61 1.11 -9.60 7.86
CA SER A 61 -0.11 -9.10 7.23
C SER A 61 -1.33 -9.97 7.52
N ARG A 62 -1.17 -11.30 7.52
CA ARG A 62 -2.23 -12.25 7.93
C ARG A 62 -2.66 -12.04 9.38
N LYS A 63 -1.70 -11.80 10.29
CA LYS A 63 -2.00 -11.48 11.69
C LYS A 63 -2.74 -10.16 11.79
N SER A 64 -2.35 -9.13 11.03
CA SER A 64 -3.01 -7.84 11.02
C SER A 64 -4.45 -7.92 10.52
N ILE A 65 -4.74 -8.71 9.48
CA ILE A 65 -6.10 -8.96 9.01
C ILE A 65 -6.93 -9.68 10.08
N THR A 66 -6.36 -10.74 10.70
CA THR A 66 -7.04 -11.47 11.78
C THR A 66 -7.32 -10.56 12.98
N PHE A 67 -6.39 -9.67 13.29
CA PHE A 67 -6.51 -8.70 14.36
C PHE A 67 -7.62 -7.68 14.05
N ALA A 68 -7.67 -7.08 12.85
CA ALA A 68 -8.73 -6.19 12.42
C ALA A 68 -10.10 -6.85 12.59
N ASN A 69 -10.25 -8.10 12.12
CA ASN A 69 -11.48 -8.87 12.28
C ASN A 69 -11.86 -9.08 13.76
N SER A 70 -10.89 -9.31 14.65
CA SER A 70 -11.14 -9.46 16.09
C SER A 70 -11.64 -8.17 16.75
N LEU A 71 -11.24 -7.03 16.22
CA LEU A 71 -11.68 -5.70 16.64
C LEU A 71 -13.01 -5.28 15.98
N LYS A 72 -13.51 -6.06 15.04
CA LYS A 72 -14.67 -5.71 14.18
C LYS A 72 -14.44 -4.43 13.39
N VAL A 73 -13.21 -4.18 12.99
CA VAL A 73 -12.82 -3.11 12.09
C VAL A 73 -12.68 -3.70 10.69
N ASP A 74 -13.35 -3.11 9.73
CA ASP A 74 -13.33 -3.58 8.36
C ASP A 74 -11.95 -3.45 7.72
N VAL A 75 -11.59 -4.42 6.88
CA VAL A 75 -10.36 -4.35 6.10
C VAL A 75 -10.68 -3.76 4.74
N ILE A 76 -10.39 -2.47 4.55
CA ILE A 76 -10.57 -1.75 3.27
C ILE A 76 -9.85 -2.48 2.15
N GLY A 77 -8.67 -3.02 2.44
CA GLY A 77 -7.97 -3.92 1.54
C GLY A 77 -6.48 -4.04 1.78
N VAL A 78 -5.83 -4.84 0.93
CA VAL A 78 -4.40 -5.13 0.97
C VAL A 78 -3.69 -4.41 -0.16
N ILE A 79 -2.57 -3.76 0.14
CA ILE A 79 -1.64 -3.15 -0.82
C ILE A 79 -0.35 -3.97 -0.83
N GLU A 80 0.10 -4.40 -2.00
CA GLU A 80 1.42 -4.99 -2.19
C GLU A 80 2.43 -3.90 -2.55
N ASN A 81 3.23 -3.48 -1.60
CA ASN A 81 4.29 -2.50 -1.79
C ASN A 81 5.61 -3.16 -2.22
N MET A 82 6.51 -2.40 -2.84
CA MET A 82 7.79 -2.87 -3.37
C MET A 82 7.64 -4.05 -4.36
N SER A 83 6.56 -4.04 -5.13
CA SER A 83 6.18 -5.10 -6.07
C SER A 83 6.83 -4.89 -7.43
N GLY A 84 8.03 -5.44 -7.61
CA GLY A 84 8.82 -5.33 -8.82
C GLY A 84 9.58 -4.00 -8.94
N TYR A 85 10.72 -4.06 -9.62
CA TYR A 85 11.55 -2.90 -9.94
C TYR A 85 11.70 -2.80 -11.46
N THR A 86 11.24 -1.70 -12.05
CA THR A 86 11.32 -1.50 -13.48
C THR A 86 12.62 -0.80 -13.87
N ILE A 87 13.42 -1.48 -14.67
CA ILE A 87 14.62 -0.93 -15.31
C ILE A 87 14.25 -0.53 -16.74
N ARG A 88 14.78 0.58 -17.18
CA ARG A 88 14.55 1.11 -18.53
C ARG A 88 15.86 1.52 -19.17
N GLY A 89 15.92 1.48 -20.49
CA GLY A 89 17.09 1.92 -21.24
C GLY A 89 16.80 2.13 -22.72
N LYS A 90 17.86 2.41 -23.47
CA LYS A 90 17.81 2.54 -24.93
C LYS A 90 18.80 1.56 -25.58
N ALA A 91 18.39 0.99 -26.69
CA ALA A 91 19.21 0.18 -27.59
C ALA A 91 18.71 0.41 -29.04
N PRO A 92 19.46 0.02 -30.07
CA PRO A 92 18.92 0.06 -31.44
C PRO A 92 17.60 -0.71 -31.53
N ALA A 93 16.67 -0.22 -32.35
CA ALA A 93 15.36 -0.84 -32.52
C ALA A 93 15.49 -2.33 -32.92
N GLY A 94 14.70 -3.18 -32.29
CA GLY A 94 14.72 -4.63 -32.51
C GLY A 94 15.88 -5.37 -31.85
N THR A 95 16.73 -4.70 -31.05
CA THR A 95 17.78 -5.39 -30.29
C THR A 95 17.17 -6.28 -29.22
N GLU A 96 17.55 -7.55 -29.22
CA GLU A 96 17.23 -8.50 -28.16
C GLU A 96 18.23 -8.35 -27.00
N LEU A 97 17.71 -8.20 -25.80
CA LEU A 97 18.47 -8.01 -24.57
C LEU A 97 18.10 -9.10 -23.58
N GLU A 98 19.07 -9.58 -22.86
CA GLU A 98 18.85 -10.50 -21.74
C GLU A 98 19.25 -9.83 -20.43
N LEU A 99 18.28 -9.65 -19.53
CA LEU A 99 18.53 -9.16 -18.20
C LEU A 99 18.66 -10.35 -17.23
N ALA A 100 19.81 -10.44 -16.56
CA ALA A 100 19.95 -11.38 -15.46
C ALA A 100 19.09 -10.91 -14.26
N ALA A 101 18.16 -11.75 -13.83
CA ALA A 101 17.30 -11.51 -12.70
C ALA A 101 17.75 -12.31 -11.46
N PRO A 102 17.38 -11.88 -10.25
CA PRO A 102 17.65 -12.63 -9.03
C PRO A 102 17.14 -14.08 -9.13
N GLY A 103 17.89 -15.02 -8.55
CA GLY A 103 17.55 -16.43 -8.58
C GLY A 103 17.93 -17.15 -9.87
N GLY A 104 18.83 -16.57 -10.68
CA GLY A 104 19.36 -17.20 -11.91
C GLY A 104 18.39 -17.21 -13.08
N LYS A 105 17.33 -16.42 -13.02
CA LYS A 105 16.38 -16.23 -14.12
C LYS A 105 16.91 -15.20 -15.12
N THR A 106 16.54 -15.35 -16.37
CA THR A 106 16.81 -14.39 -17.43
C THR A 106 15.47 -13.83 -17.94
N ILE A 107 15.41 -12.53 -18.14
CA ILE A 107 14.28 -11.84 -18.74
C ILE A 107 14.70 -11.38 -20.13
N ALA A 108 14.06 -11.94 -21.16
CA ALA A 108 14.27 -11.50 -22.53
C ALA A 108 13.42 -10.24 -22.80
N ILE A 109 14.04 -9.23 -23.39
CA ILE A 109 13.41 -7.94 -23.71
C ILE A 109 13.84 -7.55 -25.11
N THR A 110 12.91 -7.04 -25.91
CA THR A 110 13.21 -6.48 -27.22
C THR A 110 13.02 -4.97 -27.19
N ALA A 111 13.99 -4.22 -27.69
CA ALA A 111 13.83 -2.78 -27.86
C ALA A 111 12.77 -2.48 -28.91
N ASP A 112 11.89 -1.53 -28.62
CA ASP A 112 10.81 -1.09 -29.51
C ASP A 112 11.33 -0.34 -30.76
N GLY A 113 10.40 0.11 -31.61
CA GLY A 113 10.73 0.84 -32.85
C GLY A 113 11.47 2.17 -32.61
N ASP A 114 11.33 2.77 -31.42
CA ASP A 114 12.01 3.99 -30.98
C ASP A 114 13.29 3.70 -30.18
N GLY A 115 13.64 2.42 -30.07
CA GLY A 115 14.81 1.94 -29.34
C GLY A 115 14.66 1.93 -27.83
N ASN A 116 13.47 2.10 -27.25
CA ASN A 116 13.27 2.02 -25.82
C ASN A 116 13.04 0.56 -25.41
N TRP A 117 13.52 0.22 -24.23
CA TRP A 117 13.23 -1.07 -23.61
C TRP A 117 12.95 -0.90 -22.11
N SER A 118 12.14 -1.79 -21.57
CA SER A 118 11.89 -1.87 -20.13
C SER A 118 11.72 -3.32 -19.68
N GLY A 119 12.21 -3.61 -18.50
CA GLY A 119 12.06 -4.90 -17.84
C GLY A 119 11.77 -4.74 -16.36
N THR A 120 10.93 -5.61 -15.82
CA THR A 120 10.62 -5.60 -14.39
C THR A 120 11.28 -6.76 -13.68
N LEU A 121 12.04 -6.47 -12.66
CA LEU A 121 12.72 -7.43 -11.80
C LEU A 121 11.93 -7.63 -10.51
N ASP A 122 11.60 -8.86 -10.19
CA ASP A 122 10.98 -9.25 -8.93
C ASP A 122 12.04 -9.37 -7.82
N ILE A 123 12.43 -8.25 -7.22
CA ILE A 123 13.48 -8.22 -6.18
C ILE A 123 13.00 -8.96 -4.92
N PHE A 124 11.75 -8.81 -4.55
CA PHE A 124 11.14 -9.35 -3.33
C PHE A 124 10.09 -10.43 -3.60
N LYS A 125 10.09 -11.12 -4.75
CA LYS A 125 8.99 -11.91 -5.29
C LYS A 125 7.85 -11.00 -5.80
N ALA A 126 6.71 -11.59 -6.17
CA ALA A 126 5.51 -10.89 -6.64
C ALA A 126 4.23 -11.67 -6.31
N GLY A 127 3.13 -10.96 -6.10
CA GLY A 127 1.79 -11.54 -6.00
C GLY A 127 1.43 -12.15 -4.64
N GLY A 128 2.29 -11.99 -3.62
CA GLY A 128 2.02 -12.49 -2.28
C GLY A 128 0.87 -11.75 -1.59
N GLY A 129 0.82 -10.43 -1.74
CA GLY A 129 -0.26 -9.60 -1.19
C GLY A 129 -1.62 -9.92 -1.78
N GLU A 130 -1.69 -10.10 -3.11
CA GLU A 130 -2.91 -10.50 -3.81
C GLU A 130 -3.42 -11.88 -3.35
N LYS A 131 -2.52 -12.85 -3.23
CA LYS A 131 -2.87 -14.18 -2.70
C LYS A 131 -3.39 -14.10 -1.26
N THR A 132 -2.78 -13.28 -0.42
CA THR A 132 -3.24 -13.08 0.96
C THR A 132 -4.62 -12.43 0.99
N ALA A 133 -4.88 -11.45 0.15
CA ALA A 133 -6.20 -10.83 0.03
C ALA A 133 -7.28 -11.87 -0.34
N ILE A 134 -7.00 -12.71 -1.33
CA ILE A 134 -7.90 -13.80 -1.75
C ILE A 134 -8.11 -14.83 -0.62
N GLU A 135 -7.04 -15.23 0.06
CA GLU A 135 -7.07 -16.20 1.16
C GLU A 135 -8.00 -15.75 2.31
N PHE A 136 -8.00 -14.46 2.62
CA PHE A 136 -8.80 -13.88 3.69
C PHE A 136 -10.15 -13.29 3.24
N GLY A 137 -10.44 -13.33 1.94
CA GLY A 137 -11.67 -12.77 1.39
C GLY A 137 -11.77 -11.25 1.51
N VAL A 138 -10.62 -10.56 1.58
CA VAL A 138 -10.54 -9.10 1.65
C VAL A 138 -10.15 -8.51 0.30
N PRO A 139 -10.48 -7.23 0.02
CA PRO A 139 -10.13 -6.61 -1.25
C PRO A 139 -8.62 -6.51 -1.46
N PHE A 140 -8.19 -6.64 -2.71
CA PHE A 140 -6.83 -6.30 -3.14
C PHE A 140 -6.84 -4.93 -3.82
N LEU A 141 -6.14 -3.95 -3.24
CA LEU A 141 -6.14 -2.56 -3.70
C LEU A 141 -5.12 -2.27 -4.80
N GLY A 142 -4.11 -3.11 -4.93
CA GLY A 142 -3.13 -2.98 -6.00
C GLY A 142 -1.69 -3.19 -5.58
N LYS A 143 -0.81 -3.03 -6.57
CA LYS A 143 0.65 -3.17 -6.44
C LYS A 143 1.31 -1.82 -6.63
N ILE A 144 2.22 -1.47 -5.73
CA ILE A 144 3.07 -0.28 -5.86
C ILE A 144 4.49 -0.77 -6.17
N PRO A 145 5.05 -0.41 -7.34
CA PRO A 145 6.40 -0.80 -7.70
C PRO A 145 7.45 -0.23 -6.74
N PHE A 146 8.56 -0.94 -6.59
CA PHE A 146 9.73 -0.37 -5.93
C PHE A 146 10.26 0.81 -6.75
N ASP A 147 10.38 1.98 -6.11
CA ASP A 147 10.89 3.20 -6.75
C ASP A 147 11.86 3.91 -5.80
N PRO A 148 13.17 3.96 -6.12
CA PRO A 148 14.14 4.71 -5.33
C PRO A 148 13.81 6.20 -5.18
N GLY A 149 12.94 6.74 -6.04
CA GLY A 149 12.45 8.12 -5.96
C GLY A 149 11.63 8.39 -4.72
N PHE A 150 10.90 7.39 -4.19
CA PHE A 150 10.18 7.53 -2.92
C PHE A 150 11.14 7.70 -1.74
N VAL A 151 12.26 6.97 -1.74
CA VAL A 151 13.27 7.08 -0.67
C VAL A 151 13.87 8.49 -0.67
N ARG A 152 14.36 8.93 -1.83
CA ARG A 152 14.94 10.29 -1.97
C ARG A 152 13.92 11.37 -1.64
N GLY A 153 12.70 11.24 -2.15
CA GLY A 153 11.63 12.20 -1.86
C GLY A 153 11.30 12.27 -0.36
N GLY A 154 11.32 11.13 0.33
CA GLY A 154 11.14 11.08 1.79
C GLY A 154 12.25 11.80 2.55
N ASP A 155 13.51 11.58 2.17
CA ASP A 155 14.68 12.25 2.78
C ASP A 155 14.68 13.77 2.52
N ASP A 156 14.28 14.19 1.32
CA ASP A 156 14.27 15.58 0.90
C ASP A 156 12.97 16.33 1.28
N GLY A 157 11.97 15.64 1.85
CA GLY A 157 10.66 16.21 2.14
C GLY A 157 9.83 16.53 0.88
N VAL A 158 10.13 15.88 -0.24
CA VAL A 158 9.46 16.09 -1.53
C VAL A 158 8.58 14.89 -1.87
N HIS A 159 7.28 15.09 -1.93
CA HIS A 159 6.34 14.02 -2.27
C HIS A 159 6.51 13.56 -3.72
N ARG A 160 6.93 12.32 -3.91
CA ARG A 160 7.16 11.71 -5.22
C ARG A 160 5.96 11.80 -6.14
N ILE A 161 4.76 11.61 -5.60
CA ILE A 161 3.50 11.68 -6.35
C ILE A 161 3.25 13.07 -6.94
N VAL A 162 3.67 14.11 -6.22
CA VAL A 162 3.54 15.52 -6.64
C VAL A 162 4.62 15.90 -7.61
N SER A 163 5.88 15.50 -7.35
CA SER A 163 7.03 15.86 -8.18
C SER A 163 7.09 15.12 -9.52
N GLU A 164 6.59 13.88 -9.57
CA GLU A 164 6.55 13.07 -10.79
C GLU A 164 5.19 12.33 -10.91
N PRO A 165 4.09 13.04 -11.16
CA PRO A 165 2.74 12.46 -11.19
C PRO A 165 2.56 11.39 -12.28
N GLU A 166 3.26 11.53 -13.42
CA GLU A 166 3.23 10.60 -14.55
C GLU A 166 4.17 9.39 -14.37
N GLY A 167 4.90 9.34 -13.25
CA GLY A 167 5.75 8.19 -12.92
C GLY A 167 4.92 6.94 -12.70
N SER A 168 5.42 5.77 -13.13
CA SER A 168 4.69 4.49 -12.98
C SER A 168 4.28 4.19 -11.53
N SER A 169 5.15 4.53 -10.58
CA SER A 169 4.89 4.34 -9.15
C SER A 169 3.85 5.33 -8.63
N SER A 170 3.90 6.59 -9.07
CA SER A 170 2.93 7.63 -8.73
C SER A 170 1.54 7.29 -9.27
N MET A 171 1.46 6.84 -10.51
CA MET A 171 0.20 6.38 -11.10
C MET A 171 -0.37 5.14 -10.39
N ALA A 172 0.49 4.19 -10.01
CA ALA A 172 0.06 3.02 -9.26
C ALA A 172 -0.49 3.42 -7.87
N PHE A 173 0.20 4.31 -7.18
CA PHE A 173 -0.23 4.86 -5.90
C PHE A 173 -1.58 5.59 -6.03
N GLY A 174 -1.73 6.46 -7.04
CA GLY A 174 -2.99 7.16 -7.30
C GLY A 174 -4.17 6.22 -7.53
N LYS A 175 -3.97 5.09 -8.23
CA LYS A 175 -5.00 4.07 -8.40
C LYS A 175 -5.41 3.42 -7.08
N VAL A 176 -4.43 3.15 -6.21
CA VAL A 176 -4.69 2.60 -4.86
C VAL A 176 -5.50 3.60 -4.04
N VAL A 177 -5.12 4.88 -4.04
CA VAL A 177 -5.86 5.94 -3.33
C VAL A 177 -7.31 6.03 -3.82
N ALA A 178 -7.52 6.05 -5.14
CA ALA A 178 -8.87 6.08 -5.70
C ALA A 178 -9.73 4.88 -5.29
N GLN A 179 -9.13 3.69 -5.17
CA GLN A 179 -9.85 2.50 -4.68
C GLN A 179 -10.21 2.60 -3.19
N ILE A 180 -9.31 3.15 -2.36
CA ILE A 180 -9.60 3.41 -0.94
C ILE A 180 -10.77 4.38 -0.82
N GLN A 181 -10.72 5.52 -1.51
CA GLN A 181 -11.77 6.53 -1.50
C GLN A 181 -13.13 5.95 -1.90
N THR A 182 -13.17 5.23 -3.03
CA THR A 182 -14.42 4.60 -3.49
C THR A 182 -15.03 3.65 -2.46
N ARG A 183 -14.22 2.93 -1.69
CA ARG A 183 -14.71 2.00 -0.67
C ARG A 183 -15.21 2.71 0.57
N VAL A 184 -14.45 3.67 1.08
CA VAL A 184 -14.84 4.46 2.25
C VAL A 184 -16.13 5.24 1.97
N GLU A 185 -16.25 5.84 0.79
CA GLU A 185 -17.46 6.56 0.39
C GLU A 185 -18.69 5.63 0.23
N ALA A 186 -18.49 4.41 -0.28
CA ALA A 186 -19.58 3.44 -0.42
C ALA A 186 -20.10 2.96 0.94
N GLU A 187 -19.25 2.80 1.94
CA GLU A 187 -19.63 2.40 3.29
C GLU A 187 -20.37 3.54 4.03
N SER A 188 -19.92 4.79 3.88
CA SER A 188 -20.58 5.95 4.48
C SER A 188 -21.99 6.18 3.92
N VAL A 189 -22.27 5.84 2.67
CA VAL A 189 -23.63 5.90 2.09
C VAL A 189 -24.50 4.74 2.60
N GLY A 190 -23.93 3.57 2.88
CA GLY A 190 -24.64 2.41 3.43
C GLY A 190 -25.08 2.58 4.89
N SER A 191 -24.32 3.32 5.69
CA SER A 191 -24.61 3.60 7.10
C SER A 191 -25.64 4.73 7.29
N GLY A 192 -25.96 5.49 6.26
CA GLY A 192 -26.87 6.65 6.29
C GLY A 192 -28.36 6.35 6.04
N LEU A 193 -28.78 5.10 5.88
CA LEU A 193 -30.17 4.70 5.60
C LEU A 193 -30.80 3.89 6.75
N GLU A 194 -30.80 4.43 7.96
CA GLU A 194 -31.88 4.19 8.92
C GLU A 194 -32.74 5.46 9.05
N ILE A 195 -33.59 5.66 8.09
CA ILE A 195 -34.75 6.56 8.27
C ILE A 195 -35.90 5.70 8.81
N ILE A 196 -36.24 5.96 10.05
CA ILE A 196 -37.44 5.49 10.73
C ILE A 196 -38.69 6.00 10.03
#